data_ae92783e51bbaf9b9709cf97fcae88f6
#
_entry.id   ae92783e51bbaf9b9709cf97fcae88f6
#
_cell.length_a   1.000
_cell.length_b   1.000
_cell.length_c   1.000
_cell.angle_alpha   90.00
_cell.angle_beta   90.00
_cell.angle_gamma   90.00
#
_symmetry.space_group_name_H-M   'P 1'
#
loop_
_entity.id
_entity.type
_entity.pdbx_description
1 polymer ?
#
loop_
_entity_poly.entity_id
_entity_poly.type
_entity_poly.pdbx_seq_one_letter_code
_entity_poly.pdbx_strand_id
1 'polypeptide(L)'
;VLMILGVIGALAALAIFVAMPRFNDAHVSSRKDDHARRAVGAVKRSAFSLLLSVGVIDSATRMAFLTFLPFVLTAKGASVQLVGLALTLVFAGGAMGKLVCAFLAARIGAVATVWLTETVTAVGIVALLPLPLERALILLPIVGVALNGTSSVLYGSVPDLVEPAGRQRAFSIFYTGTIGAGAVSPAIYGLVGDAVGVPVALMVIAAVVLITLPITFVLRPALAARPR
;
A
#
# COMPACT_ATOMS: atom_id res chain seq x y z
N VAL A 1 -2.62 26.75 -12.09
CA VAL A 1 -2.51 25.75 -11.02
C VAL A 1 -1.36 24.78 -11.28
N LEU A 2 -1.29 24.10 -12.44
CA LEU A 2 -0.23 23.12 -12.77
C LEU A 2 1.18 23.72 -12.76
N MET A 3 1.37 24.94 -13.27
CA MET A 3 2.66 25.64 -13.23
C MET A 3 3.11 25.94 -11.78
N ILE A 4 2.19 26.39 -10.93
CA ILE A 4 2.49 26.69 -9.52
C ILE A 4 2.92 25.41 -8.78
N LEU A 5 2.20 24.31 -8.96
CA LEU A 5 2.56 23.00 -8.39
C LEU A 5 3.90 22.50 -8.92
N GLY A 6 4.19 22.70 -10.19
CA GLY A 6 5.48 22.36 -10.80
C GLY A 6 6.64 23.16 -10.19
N VAL A 7 6.46 24.46 -9.98
CA VAL A 7 7.48 25.32 -9.34
C VAL A 7 7.69 24.94 -7.88
N ILE A 8 6.62 24.66 -7.12
CA ILE A 8 6.74 24.20 -5.73
C ILE A 8 7.48 22.86 -5.66
N GLY A 9 7.17 21.92 -6.57
CA GLY A 9 7.86 20.63 -6.66
C GLY A 9 9.35 20.78 -6.99
N ALA A 10 9.69 21.66 -7.93
CA ALA A 10 11.08 21.93 -8.29
C ALA A 10 11.87 22.60 -7.16
N LEU A 11 11.26 23.55 -6.45
CA LEU A 11 11.87 24.20 -5.28
C LEU A 11 12.08 23.19 -4.12
N ALA A 12 11.11 22.31 -3.87
CA ALA A 12 11.26 21.27 -2.86
C ALA A 12 12.37 20.28 -3.24
N ALA A 13 12.44 19.86 -4.50
CA ALA A 13 13.51 18.98 -4.99
C ALA A 13 14.90 19.63 -4.87
N LEU A 14 15.01 20.92 -5.21
CA LEU A 14 16.25 21.68 -5.08
C LEU A 14 16.64 21.83 -3.61
N ALA A 15 15.70 22.14 -2.72
CA ALA A 15 15.94 22.24 -1.29
C ALA A 15 16.44 20.92 -0.69
N ILE A 16 15.84 19.79 -1.08
CA ILE A 16 16.30 18.45 -0.66
C ILE A 16 17.71 18.18 -1.20
N PHE A 17 17.95 18.46 -2.47
CA PHE A 17 19.26 18.25 -3.10
C PHE A 17 20.39 19.03 -2.42
N VAL A 18 20.11 20.27 -2.01
CA VAL A 18 21.09 21.16 -1.32
C VAL A 18 21.24 20.78 0.16
N ALA A 19 20.16 20.40 0.84
CA ALA A 19 20.18 20.09 2.27
C ALA A 19 20.59 18.65 2.59
N MET A 20 20.62 17.74 1.60
CA MET A 20 20.90 16.33 1.82
C MET A 20 22.38 16.10 2.11
N PRO A 21 22.76 15.63 3.30
CA PRO A 21 24.15 15.30 3.60
C PRO A 21 24.63 14.16 2.69
N ARG A 22 25.84 14.28 2.15
CA ARG A 22 26.48 13.21 1.38
C ARG A 22 26.82 12.06 2.33
N PHE A 23 26.06 10.98 2.27
CA PHE A 23 26.35 9.76 3.03
C PHE A 23 27.58 9.09 2.39
N ASN A 24 28.64 8.96 3.19
CA ASN A 24 29.84 8.21 2.79
C ASN A 24 29.62 6.75 3.19
N ASP A 25 29.52 5.84 2.21
CA ASP A 25 29.36 4.40 2.44
C ASP A 25 30.68 3.82 3.00
N ALA A 26 30.80 3.79 4.33
CA ALA A 26 31.89 3.09 4.99
C ALA A 26 31.67 1.58 4.88
N HIS A 27 32.43 0.93 4.00
CA HIS A 27 32.51 -0.53 3.89
C HIS A 27 33.07 -1.13 5.17
N VAL A 28 32.20 -1.75 5.99
CA VAL A 28 32.62 -2.63 7.06
C VAL A 28 32.61 -4.07 6.54
N SER A 29 33.80 -4.55 6.18
CA SER A 29 34.05 -5.96 5.88
C SER A 29 34.45 -6.69 7.18
N SER A 30 33.64 -7.63 7.64
CA SER A 30 34.06 -8.60 8.66
C SER A 30 33.69 -10.02 8.22
N ARG A 31 34.72 -10.81 8.01
CA ARG A 31 34.71 -12.18 7.53
C ARG A 31 34.76 -13.12 8.76
N LYS A 32 33.60 -13.57 9.25
CA LYS A 32 33.44 -14.82 10.05
C LYS A 32 31.98 -15.23 10.14
N ASP A 33 31.72 -16.52 9.93
CA ASP A 33 30.42 -17.22 9.98
C ASP A 33 29.54 -17.23 8.70
N ASP A 34 30.09 -17.79 7.63
CA ASP A 34 29.41 -17.81 6.33
C ASP A 34 28.16 -18.72 6.26
N HIS A 35 28.09 -19.83 7.00
CA HIS A 35 26.98 -20.76 6.90
C HIS A 35 25.73 -20.29 7.67
N ALA A 36 25.89 -19.81 8.89
CA ALA A 36 24.79 -19.25 9.69
C ALA A 36 24.24 -17.95 9.05
N ARG A 37 25.12 -17.11 8.51
CA ARG A 37 24.74 -15.89 7.76
C ARG A 37 23.98 -16.21 6.49
N ARG A 38 24.34 -17.28 5.74
CA ARG A 38 23.61 -17.69 4.52
C ARG A 38 22.20 -18.18 4.84
N ALA A 39 22.01 -18.96 5.91
CA ALA A 39 20.69 -19.42 6.33
C ALA A 39 19.80 -18.26 6.79
N VAL A 40 20.31 -17.38 7.64
CA VAL A 40 19.59 -16.16 8.10
C VAL A 40 19.30 -15.22 6.91
N GLY A 41 20.25 -15.06 5.99
CA GLY A 41 20.08 -14.28 4.78
C GLY A 41 19.03 -14.85 3.84
N ALA A 42 18.89 -16.17 3.75
CA ALA A 42 17.86 -16.83 2.93
C ALA A 42 16.45 -16.62 3.54
N VAL A 43 16.29 -16.77 4.85
CA VAL A 43 15.03 -16.52 5.57
C VAL A 43 14.60 -15.06 5.43
N LYS A 44 15.51 -14.12 5.62
CA LYS A 44 15.23 -12.69 5.43
C LYS A 44 14.85 -12.34 4.00
N ARG A 45 15.51 -12.96 3.00
CA ARG A 45 15.18 -12.76 1.58
C ARG A 45 13.80 -13.29 1.24
N SER A 46 13.43 -14.46 1.74
CA SER A 46 12.07 -15.03 1.58
C SER A 46 11.02 -14.13 2.24
N ALA A 47 11.27 -13.66 3.47
CA ALA A 47 10.36 -12.75 4.17
C ALA A 47 10.18 -11.41 3.45
N PHE A 48 11.25 -10.85 2.89
CA PHE A 48 11.17 -9.63 2.07
C PHE A 48 10.34 -9.86 0.80
N SER A 49 10.48 -11.00 0.12
CA SER A 49 9.68 -11.32 -1.06
C SER A 49 8.18 -11.45 -0.71
N LEU A 50 7.84 -12.04 0.44
CA LEU A 50 6.47 -12.10 0.93
C LEU A 50 5.92 -10.70 1.24
N LEU A 51 6.71 -9.84 1.92
CA LEU A 51 6.31 -8.45 2.17
C LEU A 51 6.08 -7.68 0.86
N LEU A 52 6.96 -7.86 -0.13
CA LEU A 52 6.81 -7.26 -1.46
C LEU A 52 5.53 -7.73 -2.13
N SER A 53 5.20 -9.02 -2.07
CA SER A 53 3.95 -9.55 -2.64
C SER A 53 2.72 -8.93 -1.99
N VAL A 54 2.72 -8.76 -0.66
CA VAL A 54 1.64 -8.04 0.03
C VAL A 54 1.54 -6.59 -0.46
N GLY A 55 2.66 -5.88 -0.57
CA GLY A 55 2.69 -4.50 -1.05
C GLY A 55 2.23 -4.36 -2.51
N VAL A 56 2.56 -5.32 -3.36
CA VAL A 56 2.11 -5.39 -4.77
C VAL A 56 0.59 -5.55 -4.82
N ILE A 57 0.02 -6.48 -4.05
CA ILE A 57 -1.43 -6.71 -3.99
C ILE A 57 -2.15 -5.48 -3.42
N ASP A 58 -1.68 -4.91 -2.30
CA ASP A 58 -2.23 -3.68 -1.70
C ASP A 58 -2.26 -2.53 -2.72
N SER A 59 -1.13 -2.27 -3.38
CA SER A 59 -1.04 -1.18 -4.35
C SER A 59 -1.90 -1.41 -5.59
N ALA A 60 -1.97 -2.64 -6.09
CA ALA A 60 -2.84 -3.03 -7.20
C ALA A 60 -4.32 -2.85 -6.84
N THR A 61 -4.74 -3.31 -5.66
CA THR A 61 -6.09 -3.15 -5.13
C THR A 61 -6.48 -1.68 -5.04
N ARG A 62 -5.62 -0.87 -4.45
CA ARG A 62 -5.86 0.56 -4.28
C ARG A 62 -6.05 1.28 -5.60
N MET A 63 -5.15 1.08 -6.55
CA MET A 63 -5.23 1.77 -7.85
C MET A 63 -6.40 1.28 -8.69
N ALA A 64 -6.68 -0.02 -8.66
CA ALA A 64 -7.87 -0.56 -9.33
C ALA A 64 -9.17 0.00 -8.72
N PHE A 65 -9.30 -0.02 -7.39
CA PHE A 65 -10.48 0.54 -6.73
C PHE A 65 -10.69 2.02 -7.07
N LEU A 66 -9.63 2.84 -7.00
CA LEU A 66 -9.71 4.27 -7.34
C LEU A 66 -10.10 4.50 -8.80
N THR A 67 -9.69 3.63 -9.69
CA THR A 67 -10.06 3.69 -11.12
C THR A 67 -11.53 3.32 -11.33
N PHE A 68 -12.05 2.31 -10.64
CA PHE A 68 -13.44 1.88 -10.81
C PHE A 68 -14.45 2.69 -9.99
N LEU A 69 -14.02 3.37 -8.92
CA LEU A 69 -14.89 4.15 -8.04
C LEU A 69 -15.77 5.18 -8.79
N PRO A 70 -15.23 6.00 -9.74
CA PRO A 70 -16.05 6.91 -10.53
C PRO A 70 -17.20 6.21 -11.29
N PHE A 71 -16.93 5.05 -11.88
CA PHE A 71 -17.94 4.31 -12.66
C PHE A 71 -19.08 3.82 -11.76
N VAL A 72 -18.74 3.30 -10.57
CA VAL A 72 -19.76 2.85 -9.58
C VAL A 72 -20.61 4.02 -9.11
N LEU A 73 -20.00 5.16 -8.80
CA LEU A 73 -20.72 6.33 -8.31
C LEU A 73 -21.60 6.94 -9.41
N THR A 74 -21.10 7.02 -10.64
CA THR A 74 -21.89 7.50 -11.79
C THR A 74 -23.07 6.58 -12.06
N ALA A 75 -22.90 5.26 -11.98
CA ALA A 75 -23.99 4.30 -12.07
C ALA A 75 -25.06 4.48 -10.96
N LYS A 76 -24.68 5.05 -9.81
CA LYS A 76 -25.60 5.42 -8.72
C LYS A 76 -26.21 6.83 -8.89
N GLY A 77 -25.96 7.51 -10.01
CA GLY A 77 -26.47 8.85 -10.30
C GLY A 77 -25.61 9.99 -9.76
N ALA A 78 -24.34 9.74 -9.40
CA ALA A 78 -23.45 10.81 -8.97
C ALA A 78 -23.10 11.75 -10.12
N SER A 79 -23.17 13.06 -9.87
CA SER A 79 -22.60 14.08 -10.76
C SER A 79 -21.07 14.06 -10.71
N VAL A 80 -20.43 14.68 -11.71
CA VAL A 80 -18.95 14.80 -11.76
C VAL A 80 -18.40 15.47 -10.50
N GLN A 81 -19.13 16.47 -9.97
CA GLN A 81 -18.74 17.15 -8.73
C GLN A 81 -18.77 16.19 -7.52
N LEU A 82 -19.80 15.34 -7.43
CA LEU A 82 -19.89 14.32 -6.35
C LEU A 82 -18.81 13.25 -6.47
N VAL A 83 -18.44 12.85 -7.70
CA VAL A 83 -17.30 11.95 -7.93
C VAL A 83 -16.00 12.61 -7.45
N GLY A 84 -15.79 13.90 -7.75
CA GLY A 84 -14.64 14.64 -7.25
C GLY A 84 -14.61 14.72 -5.71
N LEU A 85 -15.76 14.98 -5.07
CA LEU A 85 -15.90 14.96 -3.62
C LEU A 85 -15.60 13.55 -3.05
N ALA A 86 -16.11 12.51 -3.66
CA ALA A 86 -15.88 11.13 -3.25
C ALA A 86 -14.38 10.76 -3.25
N LEU A 87 -13.66 11.11 -4.31
CA LEU A 87 -12.22 10.93 -4.37
C LEU A 87 -11.49 11.74 -3.29
N THR A 88 -11.93 12.97 -3.05
CA THR A 88 -11.39 13.81 -1.96
C THR A 88 -11.59 13.15 -0.61
N LEU A 89 -12.77 12.57 -0.33
CA LEU A 89 -13.06 11.85 0.91
C LEU A 89 -12.16 10.62 1.08
N VAL A 90 -11.95 9.84 0.02
CA VAL A 90 -11.02 8.69 0.06
C VAL A 90 -9.60 9.14 0.36
N PHE A 91 -9.12 10.20 -0.30
CA PHE A 91 -7.75 10.69 -0.07
C PHE A 91 -7.59 11.37 1.28
N ALA A 92 -8.59 12.10 1.76
CA ALA A 92 -8.60 12.68 3.11
C ALA A 92 -8.56 11.58 4.19
N GLY A 93 -9.42 10.55 4.03
CA GLY A 93 -9.35 9.34 4.85
C GLY A 93 -7.98 8.69 4.79
N GLY A 94 -7.40 8.59 3.59
CA GLY A 94 -6.08 8.00 3.38
C GLY A 94 -4.94 8.77 4.04
N ALA A 95 -4.99 10.08 4.06
CA ALA A 95 -4.02 10.91 4.78
C ALA A 95 -4.06 10.64 6.29
N MET A 96 -5.26 10.59 6.87
CA MET A 96 -5.46 10.20 8.27
C MET A 96 -5.06 8.74 8.51
N GLY A 97 -5.34 7.86 7.57
CA GLY A 97 -5.05 6.43 7.64
C GLY A 97 -3.58 6.13 7.86
N LYS A 98 -2.68 6.90 7.27
CA LYS A 98 -1.23 6.75 7.49
C LYS A 98 -0.85 6.95 8.97
N LEU A 99 -1.42 7.94 9.63
CA LEU A 99 -1.18 8.20 11.06
C LEU A 99 -1.84 7.13 11.93
N VAL A 100 -3.12 6.83 11.66
CA VAL A 100 -3.89 5.81 12.40
C VAL A 100 -3.21 4.45 12.30
N CYS A 101 -2.82 4.02 11.11
CA CYS A 101 -2.21 2.71 10.90
C CYS A 101 -0.78 2.64 11.47
N ALA A 102 -0.01 3.73 11.45
CA ALA A 102 1.28 3.78 12.13
C ALA A 102 1.11 3.62 13.65
N PHE A 103 0.13 4.28 14.25
CA PHE A 103 -0.21 4.14 15.66
C PHE A 103 -0.71 2.72 16.00
N LEU A 104 -1.61 2.16 15.17
CA LEU A 104 -2.08 0.79 15.31
C LEU A 104 -0.93 -0.22 15.24
N ALA A 105 -0.05 -0.09 14.26
CA ALA A 105 1.10 -0.96 14.09
C ALA A 105 2.04 -0.93 15.31
N ALA A 106 2.18 0.24 15.96
CA ALA A 106 2.92 0.37 17.21
C ALA A 106 2.24 -0.32 18.40
N ARG A 107 0.90 -0.40 18.41
CA ARG A 107 0.11 -0.97 19.52
C ARG A 107 -0.16 -2.47 19.36
N ILE A 108 -0.66 -2.89 18.22
CA ILE A 108 -1.10 -4.27 17.96
C ILE A 108 -0.16 -5.05 17.02
N GLY A 109 0.89 -4.38 16.51
CA GLY A 109 1.86 -4.94 15.59
C GLY A 109 1.46 -4.83 14.11
N ALA A 110 2.48 -4.92 13.24
CA ALA A 110 2.31 -4.73 11.80
C ALA A 110 1.33 -5.74 11.17
N VAL A 111 1.45 -7.03 11.49
CA VAL A 111 0.61 -8.09 10.91
C VAL A 111 -0.87 -7.90 11.25
N ALA A 112 -1.19 -7.64 12.54
CA ALA A 112 -2.57 -7.43 12.96
C ALA A 112 -3.17 -6.15 12.32
N THR A 113 -2.35 -5.12 12.15
CA THR A 113 -2.78 -3.89 11.47
C THR A 113 -3.08 -4.15 10.01
N VAL A 114 -2.21 -4.87 9.27
CA VAL A 114 -2.47 -5.25 7.88
C VAL A 114 -3.74 -6.09 7.77
N TRP A 115 -3.95 -7.07 8.66
CA TRP A 115 -5.17 -7.87 8.66
C TRP A 115 -6.42 -7.02 8.82
N LEU A 116 -6.40 -6.11 9.78
CA LEU A 116 -7.52 -5.20 10.01
C LEU A 116 -7.81 -4.33 8.78
N THR A 117 -6.77 -3.68 8.25
CA THR A 117 -6.93 -2.74 7.14
C THR A 117 -7.33 -3.43 5.84
N GLU A 118 -6.74 -4.58 5.50
CA GLU A 118 -7.10 -5.31 4.28
C GLU A 118 -8.51 -5.91 4.36
N THR A 119 -8.91 -6.39 5.54
CA THR A 119 -10.29 -6.85 5.76
C THR A 119 -11.28 -5.69 5.62
N VAL A 120 -11.00 -4.54 6.25
CA VAL A 120 -11.85 -3.34 6.14
C VAL A 120 -11.90 -2.84 4.69
N THR A 121 -10.78 -2.90 3.97
CA THR A 121 -10.73 -2.56 2.53
C THR A 121 -11.62 -3.50 1.73
N ALA A 122 -11.48 -4.81 1.88
CA ALA A 122 -12.30 -5.79 1.15
C ALA A 122 -13.80 -5.64 1.46
N VAL A 123 -14.14 -5.58 2.74
CA VAL A 123 -15.53 -5.39 3.18
C VAL A 123 -16.09 -4.06 2.69
N GLY A 124 -15.31 -2.98 2.77
CA GLY A 124 -15.70 -1.66 2.31
C GLY A 124 -15.97 -1.61 0.80
N ILE A 125 -15.11 -2.25 -0.01
CA ILE A 125 -15.32 -2.36 -1.47
C ILE A 125 -16.62 -3.09 -1.78
N VAL A 126 -16.86 -4.23 -1.14
CA VAL A 126 -18.08 -5.03 -1.36
C VAL A 126 -19.32 -4.29 -0.85
N ALA A 127 -19.26 -3.69 0.33
CA ALA A 127 -20.36 -2.94 0.92
C ALA A 127 -20.76 -1.72 0.09
N LEU A 128 -19.81 -1.10 -0.64
CA LEU A 128 -20.08 0.03 -1.52
C LEU A 128 -21.09 -0.32 -2.64
N LEU A 129 -21.10 -1.59 -3.10
CA LEU A 129 -21.91 -2.01 -4.24
C LEU A 129 -23.43 -1.86 -4.02
N PRO A 130 -24.03 -2.39 -2.93
CA PRO A 130 -25.47 -2.29 -2.69
C PRO A 130 -25.89 -0.95 -2.07
N LEU A 131 -24.96 -0.15 -1.52
CA LEU A 131 -25.32 1.07 -0.82
C LEU A 131 -25.83 2.16 -1.77
N PRO A 132 -26.87 2.94 -1.39
CA PRO A 132 -27.27 4.15 -2.09
C PRO A 132 -26.14 5.19 -2.02
N LEU A 133 -26.13 6.15 -2.95
CA LEU A 133 -25.06 7.13 -3.13
C LEU A 133 -24.66 7.86 -1.85
N GLU A 134 -25.65 8.33 -1.07
CA GLU A 134 -25.41 9.08 0.18
C GLU A 134 -24.62 8.24 1.21
N ARG A 135 -25.03 7.00 1.42
CA ARG A 135 -24.34 6.08 2.36
C ARG A 135 -22.98 5.65 1.84
N ALA A 136 -22.86 5.50 0.52
CA ALA A 136 -21.58 5.25 -0.12
C ALA A 136 -20.56 6.37 0.18
N LEU A 137 -20.96 7.64 0.07
CA LEU A 137 -20.10 8.79 0.39
C LEU A 137 -19.64 8.79 1.85
N ILE A 138 -20.51 8.39 2.80
CA ILE A 138 -20.15 8.27 4.23
C ILE A 138 -19.13 7.13 4.47
N LEU A 139 -19.23 6.04 3.71
CA LEU A 139 -18.31 4.92 3.82
C LEU A 139 -16.89 5.22 3.27
N LEU A 140 -16.79 6.07 2.25
CA LEU A 140 -15.53 6.30 1.53
C LEU A 140 -14.36 6.80 2.39
N PRO A 141 -14.51 7.72 3.37
CA PRO A 141 -13.41 8.09 4.26
C PRO A 141 -12.86 6.89 5.04
N ILE A 142 -13.73 5.99 5.51
CA ILE A 142 -13.33 4.79 6.26
C ILE A 142 -12.55 3.83 5.37
N VAL A 143 -13.07 3.59 4.15
CA VAL A 143 -12.35 2.81 3.13
C VAL A 143 -11.01 3.48 2.81
N GLY A 144 -11.00 4.80 2.70
CA GLY A 144 -9.78 5.58 2.46
C GLY A 144 -8.72 5.38 3.54
N VAL A 145 -9.12 5.38 4.83
CA VAL A 145 -8.23 5.10 5.97
C VAL A 145 -7.57 3.74 5.81
N ALA A 146 -8.35 2.69 5.55
CA ALA A 146 -7.83 1.34 5.40
C ALA A 146 -6.96 1.20 4.16
N LEU A 147 -7.50 1.57 2.99
CA LEU A 147 -6.90 1.43 1.67
C LEU A 147 -5.52 2.11 1.53
N ASN A 148 -5.34 3.28 2.14
CA ASN A 148 -4.08 4.02 2.04
C ASN A 148 -3.19 3.87 3.29
N GLY A 149 -3.76 3.43 4.42
CA GLY A 149 -3.05 3.29 5.68
C GLY A 149 -2.11 2.09 5.68
N THR A 150 -2.49 0.97 5.07
CA THR A 150 -1.71 -0.26 4.99
C THR A 150 -0.31 -0.01 4.44
N SER A 151 -0.18 0.80 3.40
CA SER A 151 1.11 1.11 2.79
C SER A 151 2.14 1.65 3.78
N SER A 152 1.74 2.49 4.75
CA SER A 152 2.66 3.03 5.75
C SER A 152 3.25 1.94 6.67
N VAL A 153 2.45 0.93 7.00
CA VAL A 153 2.88 -0.22 7.79
C VAL A 153 3.84 -1.12 7.00
N LEU A 154 3.52 -1.38 5.73
CA LEU A 154 4.35 -2.20 4.86
C LEU A 154 5.72 -1.55 4.60
N TYR A 155 5.75 -0.26 4.25
CA TYR A 155 6.99 0.49 4.09
C TYR A 155 7.81 0.53 5.39
N GLY A 156 7.16 0.73 6.53
CA GLY A 156 7.80 0.71 7.85
C GLY A 156 8.39 -0.64 8.24
N SER A 157 7.91 -1.74 7.63
CA SER A 157 8.41 -3.09 7.89
C SER A 157 9.60 -3.50 7.02
N VAL A 158 9.91 -2.77 5.94
CA VAL A 158 11.05 -3.08 5.05
C VAL A 158 12.39 -3.14 5.81
N PRO A 159 12.75 -2.16 6.68
CA PRO A 159 14.02 -2.18 7.40
C PRO A 159 14.18 -3.35 8.38
N ASP A 160 13.07 -3.93 8.85
CA ASP A 160 13.09 -5.05 9.80
C ASP A 160 13.53 -6.37 9.12
N LEU A 161 13.32 -6.47 7.80
CA LEU A 161 13.59 -7.67 7.01
C LEU A 161 14.90 -7.64 6.22
N VAL A 162 15.63 -6.52 6.28
CA VAL A 162 16.84 -6.34 5.46
C VAL A 162 17.98 -5.79 6.32
N GLU A 163 19.20 -6.25 6.06
CA GLU A 163 20.39 -5.72 6.70
C GLU A 163 20.63 -4.24 6.35
N PRO A 164 21.24 -3.44 7.24
CA PRO A 164 21.46 -2.02 7.02
C PRO A 164 22.08 -1.67 5.68
N ALA A 165 23.09 -2.42 5.24
CA ALA A 165 23.76 -2.23 3.96
C ALA A 165 22.88 -2.48 2.72
N GLY A 166 21.80 -3.25 2.86
CA GLY A 166 20.88 -3.58 1.77
C GLY A 166 19.60 -2.74 1.73
N ARG A 167 19.36 -1.88 2.71
CA ARG A 167 18.09 -1.16 2.90
C ARG A 167 17.71 -0.29 1.70
N GLN A 168 18.68 0.48 1.18
CA GLN A 168 18.42 1.35 0.02
C GLN A 168 17.93 0.56 -1.18
N ARG A 169 18.58 -0.55 -1.51
CA ARG A 169 18.19 -1.44 -2.60
C ARG A 169 16.82 -2.08 -2.35
N ALA A 170 16.55 -2.51 -1.12
CA ALA A 170 15.27 -3.10 -0.74
C ALA A 170 14.13 -2.08 -0.90
N PHE A 171 14.31 -0.84 -0.44
CA PHE A 171 13.32 0.22 -0.65
C PHE A 171 13.08 0.50 -2.12
N SER A 172 14.15 0.55 -2.94
CA SER A 172 14.01 0.76 -4.39
C SER A 172 13.21 -0.36 -5.04
N ILE A 173 13.49 -1.63 -4.72
CA ILE A 173 12.75 -2.79 -5.25
C ILE A 173 11.29 -2.75 -4.78
N PHE A 174 11.07 -2.51 -3.49
CA PHE A 174 9.73 -2.46 -2.91
C PHE A 174 8.88 -1.34 -3.54
N TYR A 175 9.46 -0.14 -3.66
CA TYR A 175 8.79 1.03 -4.23
C TYR A 175 8.49 0.82 -5.72
N THR A 176 9.46 0.35 -6.50
CA THR A 176 9.27 0.08 -7.94
C THR A 176 8.22 -1.01 -8.16
N GLY A 177 8.27 -2.09 -7.38
CA GLY A 177 7.30 -3.18 -7.47
C GLY A 177 5.86 -2.73 -7.14
N THR A 178 5.69 -1.99 -6.06
CA THR A 178 4.36 -1.50 -5.64
C THR A 178 3.80 -0.46 -6.60
N ILE A 179 4.61 0.51 -7.06
CA ILE A 179 4.17 1.50 -8.05
C ILE A 179 3.88 0.83 -9.39
N GLY A 180 4.76 -0.05 -9.86
CA GLY A 180 4.54 -0.79 -11.10
C GLY A 180 3.24 -1.61 -11.09
N ALA A 181 2.99 -2.32 -9.99
CA ALA A 181 1.73 -3.06 -9.81
C ALA A 181 0.52 -2.12 -9.84
N GLY A 182 0.59 -0.99 -9.13
CA GLY A 182 -0.46 0.02 -9.16
C GLY A 182 -0.72 0.60 -10.54
N ALA A 183 0.33 0.85 -11.32
CA ALA A 183 0.22 1.39 -12.67
C ALA A 183 -0.43 0.41 -13.67
N VAL A 184 -0.14 -0.89 -13.54
CA VAL A 184 -0.64 -1.93 -14.45
C VAL A 184 -2.02 -2.45 -14.02
N SER A 185 -2.34 -2.43 -12.74
CA SER A 185 -3.57 -3.02 -12.20
C SER A 185 -4.86 -2.50 -12.82
N PRO A 186 -5.04 -1.19 -13.13
CA PRO A 186 -6.25 -0.71 -13.78
C PRO A 186 -6.50 -1.36 -15.14
N ALA A 187 -5.45 -1.62 -15.91
CA ALA A 187 -5.57 -2.30 -17.20
C ALA A 187 -5.98 -3.77 -17.04
N ILE A 188 -5.34 -4.49 -16.11
CA ILE A 188 -5.66 -5.90 -15.85
C ILE A 188 -7.10 -6.05 -15.36
N TYR A 189 -7.49 -5.28 -14.34
CA TYR A 189 -8.86 -5.33 -13.82
C TYR A 189 -9.87 -4.70 -14.78
N GLY A 190 -9.43 -3.79 -15.68
CA GLY A 190 -10.23 -3.27 -16.77
C GLY A 190 -10.73 -4.36 -17.70
N LEU A 191 -9.84 -5.29 -18.12
CA LEU A 191 -10.21 -6.45 -18.91
C LEU A 191 -11.25 -7.34 -18.19
N VAL A 192 -11.15 -7.48 -16.87
CA VAL A 192 -12.18 -8.20 -16.09
C VAL A 192 -13.48 -7.42 -16.08
N GLY A 193 -13.42 -6.09 -15.88
CA GLY A 193 -14.60 -5.21 -15.89
C GLY A 193 -15.34 -5.21 -17.23
N ASP A 194 -14.61 -5.25 -18.32
CA ASP A 194 -15.16 -5.33 -19.69
C ASP A 194 -15.83 -6.68 -19.95
N ALA A 195 -15.27 -7.76 -19.40
CA ALA A 195 -15.80 -9.12 -19.61
C ALA A 195 -17.03 -9.44 -18.74
N VAL A 196 -17.04 -9.02 -17.48
CA VAL A 196 -18.05 -9.45 -16.48
C VAL A 196 -18.72 -8.28 -15.74
N GLY A 197 -18.39 -7.05 -16.08
CA GLY A 197 -18.94 -5.84 -15.47
C GLY A 197 -18.18 -5.34 -14.25
N VAL A 198 -18.27 -4.02 -14.02
CA VAL A 198 -17.58 -3.31 -12.93
C VAL A 198 -17.87 -3.87 -11.53
N PRO A 199 -19.13 -4.23 -11.16
CA PRO A 199 -19.41 -4.80 -9.84
C PRO A 199 -18.65 -6.11 -9.58
N VAL A 200 -18.58 -7.00 -10.57
CA VAL A 200 -17.85 -8.26 -10.45
C VAL A 200 -16.34 -8.02 -10.37
N ALA A 201 -15.82 -7.10 -11.18
CA ALA A 201 -14.40 -6.71 -11.09
C ALA A 201 -14.04 -6.21 -9.68
N LEU A 202 -14.89 -5.41 -9.04
CA LEU A 202 -14.68 -4.95 -7.66
C LEU A 202 -14.74 -6.11 -6.64
N MET A 203 -15.62 -7.08 -6.84
CA MET A 203 -15.63 -8.27 -6.00
C MET A 203 -14.34 -9.09 -6.15
N VAL A 204 -13.82 -9.21 -7.38
CA VAL A 204 -12.52 -9.85 -7.64
C VAL A 204 -11.39 -9.09 -6.96
N ILE A 205 -11.37 -7.76 -7.05
CA ILE A 205 -10.38 -6.90 -6.36
C ILE A 205 -10.44 -7.14 -4.84
N ALA A 206 -11.65 -7.16 -4.26
CA ALA A 206 -11.84 -7.42 -2.84
C ALA A 206 -11.41 -8.84 -2.42
N ALA A 207 -11.63 -9.85 -3.27
CA ALA A 207 -11.17 -11.21 -3.02
C ALA A 207 -9.65 -11.32 -3.10
N VAL A 208 -9.02 -10.67 -4.08
CA VAL A 208 -7.56 -10.68 -4.27
C VAL A 208 -6.84 -10.02 -3.09
N VAL A 209 -7.36 -8.92 -2.55
CA VAL A 209 -6.73 -8.28 -1.39
C VAL A 209 -6.74 -9.17 -0.15
N LEU A 210 -7.72 -10.03 0.04
CA LEU A 210 -7.76 -10.99 1.15
C LEU A 210 -6.65 -12.05 1.08
N ILE A 211 -6.01 -12.26 -0.08
CA ILE A 211 -4.85 -13.15 -0.21
C ILE A 211 -3.66 -12.62 0.61
N THR A 212 -3.61 -11.32 0.90
CA THR A 212 -2.59 -10.73 1.78
C THR A 212 -2.64 -11.30 3.20
N LEU A 213 -3.80 -11.77 3.68
CA LEU A 213 -3.96 -12.31 5.04
C LEU A 213 -3.13 -13.59 5.27
N PRO A 214 -3.25 -14.66 4.47
CA PRO A 214 -2.41 -15.83 4.63
C PRO A 214 -0.93 -15.54 4.37
N ILE A 215 -0.59 -14.65 3.42
CA ILE A 215 0.80 -14.26 3.16
C ILE A 215 1.40 -13.59 4.39
N THR A 216 0.72 -12.66 5.02
CA THR A 216 1.18 -11.97 6.23
C THR A 216 1.20 -12.87 7.46
N PHE A 217 0.37 -13.92 7.50
CA PHE A 217 0.44 -14.94 8.55
C PHE A 217 1.79 -15.68 8.50
N VAL A 218 2.23 -16.08 7.32
CA VAL A 218 3.54 -16.70 7.10
C VAL A 218 4.68 -15.73 7.43
N LEU A 219 4.48 -14.43 7.23
CA LEU A 219 5.46 -13.39 7.51
C LEU A 219 5.60 -13.05 9.01
N ARG A 220 4.59 -13.40 9.83
CA ARG A 220 4.50 -13.05 11.25
C ARG A 220 5.77 -13.37 12.06
N PRO A 221 6.39 -14.56 11.97
CA PRO A 221 7.59 -14.88 12.76
C PRO A 221 8.76 -13.95 12.43
N ALA A 222 8.93 -13.59 11.15
CA ALA A 222 10.02 -12.72 10.71
C ALA A 222 9.85 -11.27 11.19
N LEU A 223 8.62 -10.77 11.33
CA LEU A 223 8.34 -9.44 11.85
C LEU A 223 8.28 -9.38 13.38
N ALA A 224 7.99 -10.50 14.05
CA ALA A 224 7.97 -10.59 15.51
C ALA A 224 9.37 -10.67 16.13
N ALA A 225 10.38 -11.09 15.37
CA ALA A 225 11.77 -11.24 15.81
C ALA A 225 12.51 -9.90 15.92
N ARG A 226 11.84 -8.80 16.32
CA ARG A 226 12.49 -7.51 16.61
C ARG A 226 13.45 -7.67 17.78
N PRO A 227 14.76 -7.40 17.63
CA PRO A 227 15.59 -7.15 18.81
C PRO A 227 15.05 -5.85 19.45
N ARG A 228 14.70 -5.94 20.72
CA ARG A 228 14.38 -4.78 21.58
C ARG A 228 15.60 -3.88 21.74
#